data_192e56cab52dbd220bc181ee15df8a62
#
_entry.id   192e56cab52dbd220bc181ee15df8a62
#
_cell.length_a   1.000
_cell.length_b   1.000
_cell.length_c   1.000
_cell.angle_alpha   90.00
_cell.angle_beta   90.00
_cell.angle_gamma   90.00
#
_symmetry.space_group_name_H-M   'P 1'
#
loop_
_entity.id
_entity.type
_entity.pdbx_description
1 polymer ?
#
loop_
_entity_poly.entity_id
_entity_poly.type
_entity_poly.pdbx_seq_one_letter_code
_entity_poly.pdbx_strand_id
1 'polypeptide(L)'
;HRESLWKIAKTYGIPEKYINIFRSLYRNSSCCVKTRHGNTIMFDILTGVRQGCILSPFLFLLVIDYIMKRAVKDRSLGVEWSGGNRLADLDFADDIALLSCTHTGLQEMTNELGKYGEKVGLRISCEKTKGMIIGEHQYPPITIGSHCIEYVENFQYLGSYISRAGETEVDVRARIGKAAATFERLRPIWRSGAISKNLKMRLYQSIVLPTTIYASETWKQTAGITNRLNVFHRRCLRTILGISWRDHVTNEKLMMMAEMRDLQDIVIERRRRFAGHILRLPEERPAKVAITWTPRMGRRKKGRPKKTWRQTFREDLDEMGMAWNSAAETANDRVKWRKLVARCSSRSGRN
;
A
#
# COMPACT_ATOMS: atom_id res chain seq x y z
N HIS A 1 -9.88 -15.10 -20.76
CA HIS A 1 -10.19 -15.62 -22.11
C HIS A 1 -10.13 -14.49 -23.14
N ARG A 2 -9.34 -14.65 -24.23
CA ARG A 2 -9.08 -13.55 -25.20
C ARG A 2 -10.34 -13.11 -25.94
N GLU A 3 -11.20 -14.02 -26.36
CA GLU A 3 -12.45 -13.66 -27.04
C GLU A 3 -13.39 -12.83 -26.15
N SER A 4 -13.46 -13.14 -24.85
CA SER A 4 -14.20 -12.33 -23.89
C SER A 4 -13.58 -10.92 -23.76
N LEU A 5 -12.25 -10.82 -23.75
CA LEU A 5 -11.52 -9.55 -23.70
C LEU A 5 -11.87 -8.66 -24.91
N TRP A 6 -11.92 -9.23 -26.14
CA TRP A 6 -12.26 -8.45 -27.35
C TRP A 6 -13.71 -7.95 -27.34
N LYS A 7 -14.63 -8.78 -26.85
CA LYS A 7 -16.02 -8.37 -26.64
C LYS A 7 -16.13 -7.24 -25.62
N ILE A 8 -15.43 -7.36 -24.50
CA ILE A 8 -15.38 -6.30 -23.47
C ILE A 8 -14.78 -5.02 -24.06
N ALA A 9 -13.65 -5.09 -24.76
CA ALA A 9 -13.03 -3.93 -25.38
C ALA A 9 -14.01 -3.17 -26.30
N LYS A 10 -14.83 -3.88 -27.05
CA LYS A 10 -15.87 -3.31 -27.88
C LYS A 10 -16.96 -2.61 -27.06
N THR A 11 -17.37 -3.16 -25.91
CA THR A 11 -18.37 -2.49 -25.03
C THR A 11 -17.83 -1.20 -24.39
N TYR A 12 -16.51 -1.03 -24.31
CA TYR A 12 -15.85 0.20 -23.86
C TYR A 12 -15.61 1.20 -25.00
N GLY A 13 -16.17 0.96 -26.19
CA GLY A 13 -16.05 1.88 -27.33
C GLY A 13 -14.71 1.84 -28.05
N ILE A 14 -13.88 0.81 -27.82
CA ILE A 14 -12.62 0.68 -28.58
C ILE A 14 -12.97 0.34 -30.02
N PRO A 15 -12.52 1.15 -31.00
CA PRO A 15 -12.80 0.93 -32.43
C PRO A 15 -12.28 -0.44 -32.90
N GLU A 16 -13.04 -1.09 -33.77
CA GLU A 16 -12.74 -2.43 -34.28
C GLU A 16 -11.33 -2.54 -34.93
N LYS A 17 -10.87 -1.44 -35.52
CA LYS A 17 -9.51 -1.32 -36.08
C LYS A 17 -8.44 -1.67 -35.03
N TYR A 18 -8.55 -1.12 -33.81
CA TYR A 18 -7.59 -1.38 -32.75
C TYR A 18 -7.75 -2.78 -32.16
N ILE A 19 -9.00 -3.28 -32.04
CA ILE A 19 -9.27 -4.64 -31.58
C ILE A 19 -8.62 -5.65 -32.54
N ASN A 20 -8.68 -5.43 -33.85
CA ASN A 20 -8.06 -6.29 -34.85
C ASN A 20 -6.53 -6.23 -34.78
N ILE A 21 -5.94 -5.08 -34.48
CA ILE A 21 -4.50 -4.97 -34.21
C ILE A 21 -4.15 -5.79 -32.98
N PHE A 22 -4.92 -5.68 -31.89
CA PHE A 22 -4.67 -6.47 -30.67
C PHE A 22 -4.80 -7.96 -30.94
N ARG A 23 -5.84 -8.40 -31.65
CA ARG A 23 -5.98 -9.81 -32.08
C ARG A 23 -4.76 -10.30 -32.84
N SER A 24 -4.29 -9.51 -33.80
CA SER A 24 -3.12 -9.84 -34.61
C SER A 24 -1.83 -9.96 -33.76
N LEU A 25 -1.65 -9.06 -32.79
CA LEU A 25 -0.50 -9.13 -31.85
C LEU A 25 -0.51 -10.39 -30.97
N TYR A 26 -1.68 -10.93 -30.67
CA TYR A 26 -1.85 -12.11 -29.81
C TYR A 26 -2.00 -13.42 -30.60
N ARG A 27 -2.10 -13.35 -31.93
CA ARG A 27 -2.18 -14.53 -32.79
C ARG A 27 -0.82 -15.28 -32.79
N ASN A 28 -0.90 -16.62 -32.75
CA ASN A 28 0.28 -17.51 -32.78
C ASN A 28 1.33 -17.15 -31.72
N SER A 29 0.88 -16.76 -30.52
CA SER A 29 1.78 -16.46 -29.41
C SER A 29 2.34 -17.73 -28.83
N SER A 30 3.64 -17.93 -28.88
CA SER A 30 4.34 -19.06 -28.27
C SER A 30 5.42 -18.60 -27.30
N CYS A 31 5.84 -19.49 -26.41
CA CYS A 31 6.86 -19.25 -25.41
C CYS A 31 7.75 -20.48 -25.21
N CYS A 32 8.96 -20.28 -24.70
CA CYS A 32 9.79 -21.33 -24.13
C CYS A 32 10.33 -20.87 -22.78
N VAL A 33 10.67 -21.83 -21.92
CA VAL A 33 11.29 -21.55 -20.62
C VAL A 33 12.81 -21.69 -20.75
N LYS A 34 13.54 -20.66 -20.38
CA LYS A 34 15.02 -20.70 -20.32
C LYS A 34 15.45 -21.39 -19.02
N THR A 35 16.14 -22.50 -19.15
CA THR A 35 16.70 -23.25 -18.02
C THR A 35 18.23 -23.19 -18.02
N ARG A 36 18.86 -23.72 -16.94
CA ARG A 36 20.34 -23.86 -16.89
C ARG A 36 20.88 -24.82 -17.96
N HIS A 37 20.05 -25.71 -18.48
CA HIS A 37 20.42 -26.73 -19.47
C HIS A 37 19.98 -26.39 -20.90
N GLY A 38 19.47 -25.16 -21.12
CA GLY A 38 18.99 -24.71 -22.43
C GLY A 38 17.50 -24.29 -22.40
N ASN A 39 16.95 -24.01 -23.57
CA ASN A 39 15.54 -23.66 -23.72
C ASN A 39 14.67 -24.91 -23.83
N THR A 40 13.50 -24.88 -23.25
CA THR A 40 12.47 -25.91 -23.49
C THR A 40 11.95 -25.83 -24.92
N ILE A 41 11.18 -26.86 -25.31
CA ILE A 41 10.39 -26.82 -26.55
C ILE A 41 9.42 -25.64 -26.50
N MET A 42 9.17 -25.01 -27.65
CA MET A 42 8.17 -23.94 -27.78
C MET A 42 6.76 -24.51 -27.53
N PHE A 43 5.97 -23.78 -26.77
CA PHE A 43 4.56 -24.10 -26.54
C PHE A 43 3.69 -22.87 -26.77
N ASP A 44 2.45 -23.10 -27.21
CA ASP A 44 1.51 -22.03 -27.53
C ASP A 44 0.88 -21.41 -26.29
N ILE A 45 0.76 -20.08 -26.29
CA ILE A 45 0.04 -19.31 -25.27
C ILE A 45 -1.35 -18.98 -25.80
N LEU A 46 -2.34 -19.76 -25.40
CA LEU A 46 -3.72 -19.65 -25.88
C LEU A 46 -4.57 -18.63 -25.12
N THR A 47 -4.19 -18.29 -23.89
CA THR A 47 -4.99 -17.43 -22.98
C THR A 47 -4.14 -16.34 -22.35
N GLY A 48 -4.83 -15.39 -21.71
CA GLY A 48 -4.20 -14.32 -20.96
C GLY A 48 -3.56 -13.24 -21.81
N VAL A 49 -2.93 -12.27 -21.12
CA VAL A 49 -2.18 -11.15 -21.70
C VAL A 49 -0.68 -11.38 -21.53
N ARG A 50 0.14 -10.80 -22.40
CA ARG A 50 1.61 -10.98 -22.39
C ARG A 50 2.24 -10.23 -21.24
N GLN A 51 2.99 -10.91 -20.38
CA GLN A 51 3.77 -10.26 -19.34
C GLN A 51 4.87 -9.38 -19.97
N GLY A 52 5.02 -8.14 -19.47
CA GLY A 52 5.99 -7.16 -19.97
C GLY A 52 5.55 -6.37 -21.23
N CYS A 53 4.37 -6.65 -21.79
CA CYS A 53 3.81 -5.85 -22.86
C CYS A 53 3.14 -4.58 -22.30
N ILE A 54 3.40 -3.43 -22.92
CA ILE A 54 2.86 -2.12 -22.49
C ILE A 54 1.31 -2.10 -22.52
N LEU A 55 0.68 -2.86 -23.42
CA LEU A 55 -0.79 -2.94 -23.54
C LEU A 55 -1.43 -3.87 -22.51
N SER A 56 -0.69 -4.83 -21.98
CA SER A 56 -1.25 -5.87 -21.10
C SER A 56 -1.90 -5.32 -19.84
N PRO A 57 -1.32 -4.34 -19.10
CA PRO A 57 -1.98 -3.74 -17.96
C PRO A 57 -3.31 -3.08 -18.31
N PHE A 58 -3.37 -2.34 -19.43
CA PHE A 58 -4.58 -1.68 -19.89
C PHE A 58 -5.68 -2.70 -20.23
N LEU A 59 -5.35 -3.75 -21.01
CA LEU A 59 -6.29 -4.80 -21.38
C LEU A 59 -6.80 -5.57 -20.16
N PHE A 60 -5.94 -5.81 -19.18
CA PHE A 60 -6.32 -6.47 -17.93
C PHE A 60 -7.27 -5.60 -17.11
N LEU A 61 -6.95 -4.31 -16.94
CA LEU A 61 -7.81 -3.35 -16.22
C LEU A 61 -9.19 -3.21 -16.84
N LEU A 62 -9.33 -3.27 -18.18
CA LEU A 62 -10.65 -3.29 -18.84
C LEU A 62 -11.50 -4.47 -18.39
N VAL A 63 -10.86 -5.64 -18.21
CA VAL A 63 -11.58 -6.85 -17.76
C VAL A 63 -11.97 -6.72 -16.30
N ILE A 64 -11.08 -6.25 -15.45
CA ILE A 64 -11.38 -6.05 -14.02
C ILE A 64 -12.49 -5.02 -13.85
N ASP A 65 -12.41 -3.85 -14.47
CA ASP A 65 -13.46 -2.82 -14.39
C ASP A 65 -14.82 -3.35 -14.89
N TYR A 66 -14.82 -4.17 -15.96
CA TYR A 66 -16.02 -4.82 -16.45
C TYR A 66 -16.65 -5.78 -15.43
N ILE A 67 -15.82 -6.57 -14.74
CA ILE A 67 -16.28 -7.49 -13.68
C ILE A 67 -16.80 -6.69 -12.49
N MET A 68 -16.04 -5.72 -12.02
CA MET A 68 -16.36 -4.94 -10.82
C MET A 68 -17.65 -4.13 -10.99
N LYS A 69 -17.87 -3.49 -12.14
CA LYS A 69 -19.13 -2.80 -12.46
C LYS A 69 -20.38 -3.71 -12.38
N ARG A 70 -20.19 -5.03 -12.47
CA ARG A 70 -21.28 -6.01 -12.37
C ARG A 70 -21.36 -6.66 -11.00
N ALA A 71 -20.22 -6.95 -10.40
CA ALA A 71 -20.14 -7.54 -9.07
C ALA A 71 -20.63 -6.56 -7.98
N VAL A 72 -20.33 -5.27 -8.16
CA VAL A 72 -20.68 -4.18 -7.24
C VAL A 72 -21.76 -3.28 -7.85
N LYS A 73 -22.73 -3.89 -8.56
CA LYS A 73 -23.82 -3.15 -9.20
C LYS A 73 -24.68 -2.41 -8.18
N ASP A 74 -25.01 -3.06 -7.07
CA ASP A 74 -25.71 -2.44 -5.95
C ASP A 74 -24.70 -1.88 -4.94
N ARG A 75 -24.35 -0.61 -5.11
CA ARG A 75 -23.47 0.09 -4.18
C ARG A 75 -24.06 0.28 -2.79
N SER A 76 -25.38 0.05 -2.61
CA SER A 76 -26.00 0.11 -1.28
C SER A 76 -25.46 -0.95 -0.32
N LEU A 77 -24.85 -2.01 -0.83
CA LEU A 77 -24.22 -3.06 -0.06
C LEU A 77 -22.91 -2.63 0.62
N GLY A 78 -22.27 -1.55 0.14
CA GLY A 78 -21.01 -1.05 0.66
C GLY A 78 -21.10 -0.38 2.03
N VAL A 79 -19.96 0.05 2.53
CA VAL A 79 -19.83 0.84 3.77
C VAL A 79 -20.23 2.28 3.52
N GLU A 80 -21.06 2.87 4.39
CA GLU A 80 -21.38 4.28 4.29
C GLU A 80 -20.14 5.14 4.50
N TRP A 81 -19.84 5.98 3.53
CA TRP A 81 -18.59 6.70 3.48
C TRP A 81 -18.74 8.19 3.83
N SER A 82 -19.52 8.94 3.07
CA SER A 82 -19.83 10.36 3.32
C SER A 82 -20.96 10.82 2.44
N GLY A 83 -21.84 11.68 2.99
CA GLY A 83 -22.88 12.34 2.21
C GLY A 83 -23.87 11.39 1.49
N GLY A 84 -24.08 10.19 2.03
CA GLY A 84 -24.92 9.15 1.42
C GLY A 84 -24.18 8.28 0.40
N ASN A 85 -22.93 8.58 0.08
CA ASN A 85 -22.10 7.72 -0.76
C ASN A 85 -21.64 6.47 0.00
N ARG A 86 -21.52 5.35 -0.71
CA ARG A 86 -21.03 4.11 -0.15
C ARG A 86 -19.79 3.62 -0.89
N LEU A 87 -18.86 3.04 -0.14
CA LEU A 87 -17.64 2.42 -0.63
C LEU A 87 -17.81 0.91 -0.52
N ALA A 88 -17.86 0.23 -1.66
CA ALA A 88 -18.11 -1.20 -1.71
C ALA A 88 -16.87 -2.00 -2.14
N ASP A 89 -15.91 -1.34 -2.78
CA ASP A 89 -14.70 -1.97 -3.29
C ASP A 89 -13.49 -1.04 -3.28
N LEU A 90 -12.31 -1.65 -3.20
CA LEU A 90 -11.01 -1.01 -3.42
C LEU A 90 -10.17 -1.97 -4.27
N ASP A 91 -9.80 -1.52 -5.47
CA ASP A 91 -9.14 -2.35 -6.45
C ASP A 91 -7.76 -1.81 -6.80
N PHE A 92 -6.80 -2.70 -6.90
CA PHE A 92 -5.48 -2.41 -7.42
C PHE A 92 -4.98 -3.58 -8.27
N ALA A 93 -5.09 -3.46 -9.58
CA ALA A 93 -4.80 -4.52 -10.56
C ALA A 93 -5.66 -5.77 -10.29
N ASP A 94 -5.05 -6.87 -9.85
CA ASP A 94 -5.71 -8.13 -9.50
C ASP A 94 -6.06 -8.25 -8.00
N ASP A 95 -5.56 -7.34 -7.18
CA ASP A 95 -5.87 -7.28 -5.75
C ASP A 95 -7.18 -6.51 -5.52
N ILE A 96 -8.25 -7.22 -5.19
CA ILE A 96 -9.60 -6.68 -4.97
C ILE A 96 -9.95 -6.80 -3.50
N ALA A 97 -10.42 -5.71 -2.89
CA ALA A 97 -10.98 -5.71 -1.55
C ALA A 97 -12.46 -5.30 -1.61
N LEU A 98 -13.37 -6.21 -1.26
CA LEU A 98 -14.80 -5.93 -1.12
C LEU A 98 -15.12 -5.45 0.29
N LEU A 99 -15.97 -4.46 0.42
CA LEU A 99 -16.34 -3.81 1.67
C LEU A 99 -17.85 -3.83 1.84
N SER A 100 -18.34 -4.31 2.97
CA SER A 100 -19.78 -4.28 3.30
C SER A 100 -20.03 -4.07 4.78
N CYS A 101 -21.17 -3.47 5.13
CA CYS A 101 -21.66 -3.41 6.49
C CYS A 101 -22.40 -4.70 6.90
N THR A 102 -22.78 -5.56 5.97
CA THR A 102 -23.53 -6.79 6.22
C THR A 102 -22.82 -8.00 5.64
N HIS A 103 -22.96 -9.13 6.34
CA HIS A 103 -22.43 -10.41 5.86
C HIS A 103 -23.09 -10.84 4.53
N THR A 104 -24.42 -10.71 4.45
CA THR A 104 -25.18 -11.06 3.24
C THR A 104 -24.74 -10.25 2.03
N GLY A 105 -24.56 -8.95 2.17
CA GLY A 105 -24.09 -8.09 1.10
C GLY A 105 -22.66 -8.43 0.64
N LEU A 106 -21.76 -8.78 1.58
CA LEU A 106 -20.41 -9.21 1.23
C LEU A 106 -20.42 -10.55 0.48
N GLN A 107 -21.26 -11.51 0.92
CA GLN A 107 -21.43 -12.79 0.25
C GLN A 107 -22.01 -12.62 -1.16
N GLU A 108 -23.00 -11.75 -1.33
CA GLU A 108 -23.61 -11.45 -2.63
C GLU A 108 -22.58 -10.88 -3.62
N MET A 109 -21.84 -9.84 -3.22
CA MET A 109 -20.77 -9.26 -4.04
C MET A 109 -19.70 -10.30 -4.38
N THR A 110 -19.34 -11.18 -3.44
CA THR A 110 -18.37 -12.26 -3.67
C THR A 110 -18.85 -13.27 -4.70
N ASN A 111 -20.13 -13.65 -4.62
CA ASN A 111 -20.75 -14.57 -5.59
C ASN A 111 -20.79 -13.99 -6.99
N GLU A 112 -21.21 -12.72 -7.11
CA GLU A 112 -21.25 -12.03 -8.41
C GLU A 112 -19.82 -11.82 -8.98
N LEU A 113 -18.84 -11.52 -8.13
CA LEU A 113 -17.43 -11.44 -8.54
C LEU A 113 -16.93 -12.77 -9.11
N GLY A 114 -17.20 -13.88 -8.44
CA GLY A 114 -16.86 -15.22 -8.91
C GLY A 114 -17.52 -15.55 -10.26
N LYS A 115 -18.82 -15.35 -10.33
CA LYS A 115 -19.65 -15.60 -11.54
C LYS A 115 -19.18 -14.81 -12.77
N TYR A 116 -18.89 -13.51 -12.63
CA TYR A 116 -18.40 -12.70 -13.75
C TYR A 116 -16.92 -12.95 -14.04
N GLY A 117 -16.13 -13.28 -13.04
CA GLY A 117 -14.74 -13.71 -13.22
C GLY A 117 -14.65 -14.96 -14.10
N GLU A 118 -15.43 -16.00 -13.79
CA GLU A 118 -15.46 -17.25 -14.57
C GLU A 118 -15.86 -17.05 -16.03
N LYS A 119 -16.81 -16.15 -16.32
CA LYS A 119 -17.24 -15.82 -17.69
C LYS A 119 -16.12 -15.25 -18.57
N VAL A 120 -15.11 -14.66 -17.95
CA VAL A 120 -13.94 -14.10 -18.65
C VAL A 120 -12.68 -14.96 -18.50
N GLY A 121 -12.80 -16.09 -17.79
CA GLY A 121 -11.70 -17.03 -17.56
C GLY A 121 -10.77 -16.64 -16.41
N LEU A 122 -11.23 -15.80 -15.49
CA LEU A 122 -10.56 -15.50 -14.23
C LEU A 122 -11.16 -16.31 -13.09
N ARG A 123 -10.34 -16.64 -12.11
CA ARG A 123 -10.79 -17.38 -10.91
C ARG A 123 -10.28 -16.66 -9.65
N ILE A 124 -11.12 -16.63 -8.62
CA ILE A 124 -10.71 -16.15 -7.30
C ILE A 124 -9.82 -17.23 -6.65
N SER A 125 -8.68 -16.84 -6.13
CA SER A 125 -7.80 -17.75 -5.38
C SER A 125 -8.31 -17.90 -3.95
N CYS A 126 -9.02 -18.99 -3.65
CA CYS A 126 -9.57 -19.24 -2.31
C CYS A 126 -8.48 -19.29 -1.23
N GLU A 127 -7.30 -19.83 -1.54
CA GLU A 127 -6.17 -19.91 -0.59
C GLU A 127 -5.62 -18.53 -0.18
N LYS A 128 -5.55 -17.59 -1.15
CA LYS A 128 -5.04 -16.24 -0.93
C LYS A 128 -6.09 -15.28 -0.41
N THR A 129 -7.36 -15.55 -0.70
CA THR A 129 -8.48 -14.70 -0.26
C THR A 129 -8.69 -14.88 1.24
N LYS A 130 -8.83 -13.77 1.95
CA LYS A 130 -9.08 -13.74 3.40
C LYS A 130 -10.23 -12.79 3.69
N GLY A 131 -10.99 -13.10 4.73
CA GLY A 131 -12.01 -12.23 5.29
C GLY A 131 -11.50 -11.53 6.55
N MET A 132 -12.02 -10.34 6.82
CA MET A 132 -11.76 -9.63 8.08
C MET A 132 -13.06 -8.99 8.57
N ILE A 133 -13.39 -9.21 9.83
CA ILE A 133 -14.54 -8.60 10.50
C ILE A 133 -14.01 -7.46 11.38
N ILE A 134 -14.49 -6.24 11.14
CA ILE A 134 -14.18 -5.08 11.98
C ILE A 134 -15.34 -4.87 12.95
N GLY A 135 -15.11 -5.11 14.24
CA GLY A 135 -16.14 -5.04 15.30
C GLY A 135 -16.15 -6.28 16.18
N GLU A 136 -17.21 -6.40 17.01
CA GLU A 136 -17.33 -7.48 18.00
C GLU A 136 -18.25 -8.63 17.52
N HIS A 137 -18.88 -8.48 16.36
CA HIS A 137 -19.77 -9.49 15.80
C HIS A 137 -19.02 -10.70 15.29
N GLN A 138 -19.66 -11.86 15.40
CA GLN A 138 -19.22 -13.09 14.75
C GLN A 138 -20.18 -13.40 13.61
N TYR A 139 -19.63 -13.75 12.46
CA TYR A 139 -20.39 -14.15 11.28
C TYR A 139 -19.87 -15.48 10.77
N PRO A 140 -20.69 -16.29 10.10
CA PRO A 140 -20.22 -17.47 9.40
C PRO A 140 -19.18 -17.07 8.34
N PRO A 141 -18.29 -17.98 7.92
CA PRO A 141 -17.34 -17.71 6.85
C PRO A 141 -18.03 -17.31 5.55
N ILE A 142 -17.46 -16.37 4.81
CA ILE A 142 -17.81 -16.12 3.42
C ILE A 142 -17.40 -17.34 2.60
N THR A 143 -18.21 -17.73 1.63
CA THR A 143 -17.92 -18.89 0.77
C THR A 143 -17.66 -18.47 -0.68
N ILE A 144 -16.78 -19.21 -1.35
CA ILE A 144 -16.54 -19.13 -2.79
C ILE A 144 -16.74 -20.56 -3.36
N GLY A 145 -17.88 -20.78 -4.00
CA GLY A 145 -18.33 -22.13 -4.32
C GLY A 145 -18.51 -22.97 -3.04
N SER A 146 -17.79 -24.08 -2.95
CA SER A 146 -17.77 -24.94 -1.74
C SER A 146 -16.70 -24.58 -0.71
N HIS A 147 -15.85 -23.60 -0.98
CA HIS A 147 -14.72 -23.26 -0.12
C HIS A 147 -15.09 -22.14 0.87
N CYS A 148 -14.88 -22.38 2.16
CA CYS A 148 -15.01 -21.37 3.21
C CYS A 148 -13.75 -20.50 3.26
N ILE A 149 -13.94 -19.19 3.29
CA ILE A 149 -12.84 -18.22 3.39
C ILE A 149 -12.48 -18.02 4.88
N GLU A 150 -11.19 -18.13 5.18
CA GLU A 150 -10.64 -17.93 6.51
C GLU A 150 -10.77 -16.46 6.94
N TYR A 151 -11.27 -16.21 8.16
CA TYR A 151 -11.22 -14.91 8.79
C TYR A 151 -9.90 -14.71 9.54
N VAL A 152 -9.27 -13.56 9.31
CA VAL A 152 -7.96 -13.21 9.88
C VAL A 152 -8.00 -11.93 10.70
N GLU A 153 -7.16 -11.86 11.73
CA GLU A 153 -6.99 -10.66 12.56
C GLU A 153 -6.09 -9.59 11.89
N ASN A 154 -5.19 -10.03 11.02
CA ASN A 154 -4.28 -9.16 10.30
C ASN A 154 -4.18 -9.63 8.85
N PHE A 155 -4.28 -8.71 7.91
CA PHE A 155 -4.20 -9.00 6.49
C PHE A 155 -3.19 -8.08 5.80
N GLN A 156 -2.39 -8.64 4.90
CA GLN A 156 -1.46 -7.84 4.11
C GLN A 156 -2.13 -7.41 2.79
N TYR A 157 -2.44 -6.12 2.66
CA TYR A 157 -2.99 -5.51 1.45
C TYR A 157 -2.01 -4.48 0.88
N LEU A 158 -1.70 -4.59 -0.41
CA LEU A 158 -0.73 -3.74 -1.12
C LEU A 158 0.62 -3.64 -0.37
N GLY A 159 0.99 -4.73 0.25
CA GLY A 159 2.23 -4.84 0.99
C GLY A 159 2.19 -4.29 2.42
N SER A 160 1.18 -3.59 2.89
CA SER A 160 1.00 -3.14 4.28
C SER A 160 0.05 -4.04 5.06
N TYR A 161 0.30 -4.19 6.35
CA TYR A 161 -0.60 -4.94 7.23
C TYR A 161 -1.74 -4.06 7.74
N ILE A 162 -2.96 -4.51 7.49
CA ILE A 162 -4.19 -3.99 8.08
C ILE A 162 -4.55 -4.90 9.24
N SER A 163 -4.78 -4.33 10.43
CA SER A 163 -5.19 -5.03 11.62
C SER A 163 -6.67 -4.77 11.91
N ARG A 164 -7.41 -5.81 12.32
CA ARG A 164 -8.80 -5.69 12.83
C ARG A 164 -8.94 -4.63 13.92
N ALA A 165 -7.92 -4.52 14.80
CA ALA A 165 -7.89 -3.53 15.86
C ALA A 165 -7.48 -2.11 15.41
N GLY A 166 -7.12 -1.91 14.13
CA GLY A 166 -6.62 -0.65 13.60
C GLY A 166 -5.25 -0.26 14.15
N GLU A 167 -4.41 -1.25 14.41
CA GLU A 167 -3.08 -1.07 15.03
C GLU A 167 -1.99 -0.94 13.97
N THR A 168 -1.41 0.25 13.86
CA THR A 168 -0.26 0.51 12.97
C THR A 168 1.00 -0.26 13.41
N GLU A 169 1.11 -0.58 14.69
CA GLU A 169 2.24 -1.29 15.29
C GLU A 169 2.50 -2.66 14.66
N VAL A 170 1.47 -3.32 14.13
CA VAL A 170 1.57 -4.61 13.41
C VAL A 170 2.39 -4.43 12.13
N ASP A 171 2.03 -3.43 11.32
CA ASP A 171 2.74 -3.13 10.07
C ASP A 171 4.19 -2.67 10.34
N VAL A 172 4.39 -1.78 11.33
CA VAL A 172 5.74 -1.31 11.72
C VAL A 172 6.65 -2.47 12.12
N ARG A 173 6.16 -3.43 12.93
CA ARG A 173 6.94 -4.61 13.32
C ARG A 173 7.29 -5.47 12.11
N ALA A 174 6.32 -5.72 11.24
CA ALA A 174 6.54 -6.48 10.01
C ALA A 174 7.58 -5.83 9.10
N ARG A 175 7.55 -4.48 8.97
CA ARG A 175 8.53 -3.72 8.18
C ARG A 175 9.92 -3.79 8.77
N ILE A 176 10.05 -3.58 10.08
CA ILE A 176 11.33 -3.72 10.77
C ILE A 176 11.88 -5.13 10.60
N GLY A 177 11.03 -6.17 10.72
CA GLY A 177 11.44 -7.56 10.50
C GLY A 177 11.97 -7.82 9.09
N LYS A 178 11.25 -7.36 8.05
CA LYS A 178 11.67 -7.47 6.65
C LYS A 178 12.97 -6.69 6.39
N ALA A 179 13.10 -5.50 6.93
CA ALA A 179 14.30 -4.67 6.81
C ALA A 179 15.50 -5.30 7.55
N ALA A 180 15.29 -5.87 8.74
CA ALA A 180 16.31 -6.58 9.48
C ALA A 180 16.83 -7.80 8.72
N ALA A 181 15.93 -8.61 8.16
CA ALA A 181 16.31 -9.74 7.30
C ALA A 181 17.11 -9.30 6.07
N THR A 182 16.72 -8.18 5.44
CA THR A 182 17.45 -7.58 4.31
C THR A 182 18.83 -7.09 4.74
N PHE A 183 18.91 -6.41 5.89
CA PHE A 183 20.16 -5.92 6.47
C PHE A 183 21.13 -7.07 6.77
N GLU A 184 20.66 -8.17 7.37
CA GLU A 184 21.48 -9.35 7.67
C GLU A 184 21.99 -10.04 6.38
N ARG A 185 21.20 -10.13 5.33
CA ARG A 185 21.66 -10.68 4.03
C ARG A 185 22.82 -9.88 3.45
N LEU A 186 22.89 -8.58 3.75
CA LEU A 186 23.97 -7.70 3.31
C LEU A 186 25.15 -7.64 4.33
N ARG A 187 25.14 -8.47 5.36
CA ARG A 187 26.18 -8.50 6.41
C ARG A 187 27.61 -8.62 5.91
N PRO A 188 27.91 -9.43 4.85
CA PRO A 188 29.26 -9.44 4.28
C PRO A 188 29.72 -8.08 3.78
N ILE A 189 28.79 -7.29 3.20
CA ILE A 189 29.08 -5.92 2.72
C ILE A 189 29.39 -5.00 3.89
N TRP A 190 28.57 -5.06 4.96
CA TRP A 190 28.76 -4.20 6.13
C TRP A 190 30.10 -4.46 6.83
N ARG A 191 30.59 -5.71 6.80
CA ARG A 191 31.85 -6.12 7.42
C ARG A 191 33.07 -5.95 6.53
N SER A 192 32.90 -5.78 5.22
CA SER A 192 34.03 -5.69 4.28
C SER A 192 34.83 -4.39 4.49
N GLY A 193 36.12 -4.50 4.71
CA GLY A 193 37.04 -3.35 4.74
C GLY A 193 37.32 -2.76 3.34
N ALA A 194 37.11 -3.54 2.28
CA ALA A 194 37.32 -3.07 0.90
C ALA A 194 36.20 -2.14 0.39
N ILE A 195 35.04 -2.10 1.06
CA ILE A 195 33.91 -1.26 0.66
C ILE A 195 33.93 0.02 1.50
N SER A 196 33.94 1.18 0.82
CA SER A 196 33.96 2.47 1.49
C SER A 196 32.69 2.72 2.31
N LYS A 197 32.82 3.51 3.40
CA LYS A 197 31.71 3.94 4.24
C LYS A 197 30.59 4.56 3.39
N ASN A 198 30.93 5.47 2.46
CA ASN A 198 29.95 6.15 1.63
C ASN A 198 29.13 5.18 0.77
N LEU A 199 29.76 4.15 0.21
CA LEU A 199 29.05 3.14 -0.56
C LEU A 199 28.12 2.29 0.33
N LYS A 200 28.56 1.90 1.52
CA LYS A 200 27.71 1.19 2.51
C LYS A 200 26.48 2.04 2.88
N MET A 201 26.68 3.33 3.13
CA MET A 201 25.57 4.24 3.47
C MET A 201 24.59 4.39 2.30
N ARG A 202 25.07 4.50 1.07
CA ARG A 202 24.22 4.53 -0.12
C ARG A 202 23.42 3.24 -0.30
N LEU A 203 24.01 2.08 -0.07
CA LEU A 203 23.31 0.78 -0.10
C LEU A 203 22.25 0.70 1.01
N TYR A 204 22.57 1.16 2.21
CA TYR A 204 21.60 1.24 3.31
C TYR A 204 20.40 2.12 2.93
N GLN A 205 20.66 3.32 2.40
CA GLN A 205 19.62 4.29 1.99
C GLN A 205 18.76 3.78 0.82
N SER A 206 19.33 3.01 -0.10
CA SER A 206 18.62 2.54 -1.29
C SER A 206 17.88 1.21 -1.09
N ILE A 207 18.28 0.38 -0.14
CA ILE A 207 17.74 -0.96 0.04
C ILE A 207 17.02 -1.12 1.37
N VAL A 208 17.72 -0.86 2.48
CA VAL A 208 17.18 -1.16 3.82
C VAL A 208 16.18 -0.09 4.28
N LEU A 209 16.54 1.17 4.11
CA LEU A 209 15.69 2.29 4.50
C LEU A 209 14.32 2.29 3.81
N PRO A 210 14.20 2.15 2.48
CA PRO A 210 12.90 2.09 1.82
C PRO A 210 12.04 0.90 2.27
N THR A 211 12.67 -0.24 2.58
CA THR A 211 11.97 -1.40 3.14
C THR A 211 11.40 -1.09 4.52
N THR A 212 12.15 -0.37 5.36
CA THR A 212 11.74 -0.01 6.73
C THR A 212 10.56 0.94 6.74
N ILE A 213 10.55 1.95 5.87
CA ILE A 213 9.57 3.05 5.86
C ILE A 213 8.55 2.95 4.72
N TYR A 214 8.39 1.77 4.12
CA TYR A 214 7.37 1.57 3.09
C TYR A 214 5.97 1.83 3.69
N ALA A 215 5.13 2.62 2.99
CA ALA A 215 3.80 3.05 3.41
C ALA A 215 3.75 3.82 4.75
N SER A 216 4.88 4.29 5.27
CA SER A 216 4.94 5.02 6.54
C SER A 216 4.16 6.34 6.56
N GLU A 217 3.85 6.88 5.40
CA GLU A 217 2.99 8.05 5.22
C GLU A 217 1.55 7.83 5.72
N THR A 218 1.11 6.57 5.82
CA THR A 218 -0.22 6.19 6.32
C THR A 218 -0.23 5.87 7.82
N TRP A 219 0.92 5.82 8.48
CA TRP A 219 1.00 5.46 9.89
C TRP A 219 0.55 6.58 10.80
N LYS A 220 -0.22 6.23 11.85
CA LYS A 220 -0.33 7.09 13.03
C LYS A 220 1.02 7.09 13.74
N GLN A 221 1.43 8.22 14.28
CA GLN A 221 2.71 8.33 15.00
C GLN A 221 2.48 8.29 16.51
N THR A 222 3.09 7.31 17.16
CA THR A 222 3.13 7.17 18.62
C THR A 222 4.58 7.16 19.10
N ALA A 223 4.84 7.51 20.35
CA ALA A 223 6.19 7.45 20.92
C ALA A 223 6.79 6.04 20.80
N GLY A 224 5.97 4.99 20.96
CA GLY A 224 6.40 3.60 20.81
C GLY A 224 6.86 3.25 19.38
N ILE A 225 6.13 3.72 18.35
CA ILE A 225 6.51 3.54 16.94
C ILE A 225 7.81 4.27 16.65
N THR A 226 7.88 5.55 17.03
CA THR A 226 9.08 6.39 16.86
C THR A 226 10.31 5.74 17.48
N ASN A 227 10.21 5.30 18.73
CA ASN A 227 11.32 4.66 19.41
C ASN A 227 11.80 3.39 18.70
N ARG A 228 10.88 2.51 18.30
CA ARG A 228 11.23 1.26 17.59
C ARG A 228 11.95 1.52 16.28
N LEU A 229 11.49 2.50 15.49
CA LEU A 229 12.11 2.87 14.23
C LEU A 229 13.53 3.42 14.46
N ASN A 230 13.69 4.35 15.41
CA ASN A 230 14.98 4.96 15.68
C ASN A 230 15.98 3.96 16.30
N VAL A 231 15.53 3.07 17.17
CA VAL A 231 16.37 1.99 17.72
C VAL A 231 16.88 1.09 16.60
N PHE A 232 16.02 0.63 15.70
CA PHE A 232 16.42 -0.17 14.55
C PHE A 232 17.42 0.56 13.66
N HIS A 233 17.12 1.80 13.31
CA HIS A 233 17.97 2.66 12.47
C HIS A 233 19.37 2.82 13.05
N ARG A 234 19.45 3.27 14.30
CA ARG A 234 20.71 3.49 15.01
C ARG A 234 21.53 2.22 15.18
N ARG A 235 20.87 1.08 15.40
CA ARG A 235 21.53 -0.24 15.41
C ARG A 235 22.19 -0.56 14.07
N CYS A 236 21.49 -0.36 12.95
CA CYS A 236 22.05 -0.56 11.62
C CYS A 236 23.24 0.36 11.37
N LEU A 237 23.12 1.65 11.71
CA LEU A 237 24.19 2.62 11.53
C LEU A 237 25.42 2.28 12.36
N ARG A 238 25.28 1.87 13.63
CA ARG A 238 26.41 1.40 14.45
C ARG A 238 27.13 0.24 13.81
N THR A 239 26.39 -0.73 13.26
CA THR A 239 26.97 -1.89 12.57
C THR A 239 27.75 -1.47 11.31
N ILE A 240 27.21 -0.56 10.49
CA ILE A 240 27.86 -0.05 9.28
C ILE A 240 29.16 0.71 9.59
N LEU A 241 29.11 1.51 10.67
CA LEU A 241 30.24 2.34 11.10
C LEU A 241 31.25 1.60 11.99
N GLY A 242 30.97 0.34 12.34
CA GLY A 242 31.82 -0.46 13.23
C GLY A 242 31.86 0.05 14.67
N ILE A 243 30.85 0.79 15.11
CA ILE A 243 30.78 1.39 16.45
C ILE A 243 30.21 0.36 17.43
N SER A 244 30.98 0.05 18.47
CA SER A 244 30.62 -0.82 19.57
C SER A 244 30.06 -0.04 20.77
N TRP A 245 29.47 -0.72 21.73
CA TRP A 245 29.03 -0.09 22.97
C TRP A 245 30.19 0.47 23.81
N ARG A 246 31.41 -0.07 23.65
CA ARG A 246 32.64 0.38 24.34
C ARG A 246 33.12 1.74 23.87
N ASP A 247 32.71 2.19 22.67
CA ASP A 247 33.14 3.46 22.10
C ASP A 247 32.37 4.66 22.69
N HIS A 248 31.37 4.41 23.53
CA HIS A 248 30.55 5.40 24.23
C HIS A 248 30.03 6.54 23.32
N VAL A 249 29.72 6.22 22.04
CA VAL A 249 29.22 7.19 21.06
C VAL A 249 27.74 7.44 21.31
N THR A 250 27.38 8.71 21.58
CA THR A 250 25.98 9.13 21.75
C THR A 250 25.18 8.99 20.46
N ASN A 251 23.85 9.01 20.57
CA ASN A 251 23.00 8.91 19.36
C ASN A 251 23.15 10.11 18.43
N GLU A 252 23.30 11.31 18.99
CA GLU A 252 23.51 12.56 18.25
C GLU A 252 24.82 12.48 17.46
N LYS A 253 25.91 12.07 18.12
CA LYS A 253 27.22 11.87 17.47
C LYS A 253 27.15 10.82 16.39
N LEU A 254 26.43 9.71 16.62
CA LEU A 254 26.21 8.66 15.62
C LEU A 254 25.52 9.22 14.38
N MET A 255 24.44 10.00 14.54
CA MET A 255 23.71 10.58 13.43
C MET A 255 24.56 11.57 12.62
N MET A 256 25.37 12.38 13.28
CA MET A 256 26.35 13.26 12.61
C MET A 256 27.40 12.46 11.85
N MET A 257 28.00 11.43 12.45
CA MET A 257 28.99 10.56 11.79
C MET A 257 28.41 9.82 10.59
N ALA A 258 27.14 9.44 10.64
CA ALA A 258 26.43 8.77 9.56
C ALA A 258 25.92 9.75 8.49
N GLU A 259 25.90 11.05 8.75
CA GLU A 259 25.26 12.08 7.91
C GLU A 259 23.77 11.74 7.62
N MET A 260 23.08 11.24 8.65
CA MET A 260 21.71 10.78 8.54
C MET A 260 20.79 11.52 9.50
N ARG A 261 19.51 11.61 9.12
CA ARG A 261 18.43 12.08 10.01
C ARG A 261 17.76 10.88 10.69
N ASP A 262 17.17 11.11 11.86
CA ASP A 262 16.31 10.10 12.49
C ASP A 262 15.17 9.65 11.56
N LEU A 263 14.77 8.38 11.64
CA LEU A 263 13.70 7.86 10.80
C LEU A 263 12.37 8.56 11.03
N GLN A 264 12.13 9.01 12.24
CA GLN A 264 10.96 9.83 12.58
C GLN A 264 10.83 11.05 11.67
N ASP A 265 11.91 11.80 11.42
CA ASP A 265 11.86 13.01 10.60
C ASP A 265 11.57 12.69 9.14
N ILE A 266 12.12 11.58 8.65
CA ILE A 266 11.86 11.08 7.30
C ILE A 266 10.40 10.66 7.15
N VAL A 267 9.83 9.97 8.16
CA VAL A 267 8.42 9.56 8.16
C VAL A 267 7.48 10.77 8.21
N ILE A 268 7.78 11.77 9.04
CA ILE A 268 7.03 13.03 9.12
C ILE A 268 7.04 13.75 7.76
N GLU A 269 8.20 13.86 7.13
CA GLU A 269 8.34 14.49 5.83
C GLU A 269 7.52 13.75 4.75
N ARG A 270 7.57 12.41 4.73
CA ARG A 270 6.77 11.58 3.81
C ARG A 270 5.27 11.81 4.03
N ARG A 271 4.81 11.80 5.29
CA ARG A 271 3.40 12.04 5.63
C ARG A 271 2.95 13.43 5.20
N ARG A 272 3.73 14.47 5.45
CA ARG A 272 3.42 15.85 5.03
C ARG A 272 3.34 15.98 3.50
N ARG A 273 4.24 15.34 2.77
CA ARG A 273 4.19 15.28 1.29
C ARG A 273 2.95 14.56 0.77
N PHE A 274 2.63 13.41 1.37
CA PHE A 274 1.45 12.63 1.04
C PHE A 274 0.16 13.37 1.35
N ALA A 275 0.06 13.98 2.54
CA ALA A 275 -1.08 14.81 2.92
C ALA A 275 -1.31 15.96 1.94
N GLY A 276 -0.25 16.66 1.53
CA GLY A 276 -0.37 17.71 0.50
C GLY A 276 -0.85 17.19 -0.85
N HIS A 277 -0.51 15.94 -1.21
CA HIS A 277 -1.09 15.30 -2.39
C HIS A 277 -2.60 15.06 -2.22
N ILE A 278 -3.02 14.49 -1.10
CA ILE A 278 -4.44 14.20 -0.85
C ILE A 278 -5.26 15.50 -0.76
N LEU A 279 -4.75 16.55 -0.13
CA LEU A 279 -5.43 17.83 0.00
C LEU A 279 -5.72 18.48 -1.37
N ARG A 280 -4.95 18.18 -2.41
CA ARG A 280 -5.19 18.65 -3.79
C ARG A 280 -6.16 17.79 -4.60
N LEU A 281 -6.57 16.64 -4.10
CA LEU A 281 -7.54 15.80 -4.80
C LEU A 281 -8.92 16.47 -4.82
N PRO A 282 -9.77 16.16 -5.81
CA PRO A 282 -11.18 16.54 -5.80
C PRO A 282 -11.88 16.07 -4.52
N GLU A 283 -12.91 16.82 -4.08
CA GLU A 283 -13.58 16.57 -2.78
C GLU A 283 -14.27 15.19 -2.72
N GLU A 284 -14.73 14.67 -3.86
CA GLU A 284 -15.40 13.37 -4.00
C GLU A 284 -14.45 12.18 -3.98
N ARG A 285 -13.14 12.41 -4.06
CA ARG A 285 -12.19 11.29 -4.05
C ARG A 285 -12.13 10.63 -2.67
N PRO A 286 -12.26 9.28 -2.60
CA PRO A 286 -12.27 8.57 -1.31
C PRO A 286 -11.11 8.91 -0.39
N ALA A 287 -9.90 9.08 -0.93
CA ALA A 287 -8.73 9.46 -0.13
C ALA A 287 -8.87 10.86 0.49
N LYS A 288 -9.48 11.82 -0.22
CA LYS A 288 -9.76 13.17 0.31
C LYS A 288 -10.83 13.13 1.40
N VAL A 289 -11.89 12.38 1.15
CA VAL A 289 -12.96 12.16 2.14
C VAL A 289 -12.41 11.51 3.40
N ALA A 290 -11.53 10.49 3.28
CA ALA A 290 -10.96 9.75 4.41
C ALA A 290 -10.26 10.64 5.43
N ILE A 291 -9.60 11.71 4.99
CA ILE A 291 -8.91 12.63 5.90
C ILE A 291 -9.89 13.35 6.84
N THR A 292 -11.08 13.68 6.35
CA THR A 292 -12.08 14.48 7.09
C THR A 292 -13.19 13.62 7.69
N TRP A 293 -13.35 12.39 7.19
CA TRP A 293 -14.42 11.49 7.58
C TRP A 293 -14.38 11.13 9.06
N THR A 294 -15.56 11.14 9.68
CA THR A 294 -15.79 10.61 11.03
C THR A 294 -17.05 9.76 11.00
N PRO A 295 -17.05 8.58 11.64
CA PRO A 295 -18.26 7.75 11.71
C PRO A 295 -19.43 8.54 12.31
N ARG A 296 -20.58 8.53 11.63
CA ARG A 296 -21.79 9.20 12.13
C ARG A 296 -22.40 8.47 13.31
N MET A 297 -22.28 7.14 13.33
CA MET A 297 -22.81 6.28 14.38
C MET A 297 -21.67 5.60 15.13
N GLY A 298 -21.83 5.48 16.44
CA GLY A 298 -20.91 4.76 17.31
C GLY A 298 -20.57 5.55 18.57
N ARG A 299 -20.68 4.90 19.72
CA ARG A 299 -20.21 5.46 20.99
C ARG A 299 -18.71 5.21 21.09
N ARG A 300 -17.95 6.24 21.45
CA ARG A 300 -16.54 6.04 21.81
C ARG A 300 -16.44 5.06 22.96
N LYS A 301 -15.52 4.09 22.83
CA LYS A 301 -15.16 3.20 23.95
C LYS A 301 -14.69 4.06 25.13
N LYS A 302 -15.02 3.66 26.36
CA LYS A 302 -14.51 4.28 27.58
C LYS A 302 -12.98 4.19 27.61
N GLY A 303 -12.31 5.23 28.08
CA GLY A 303 -10.85 5.28 28.21
C GLY A 303 -10.17 6.33 27.30
N ARG A 304 -8.84 6.37 27.33
CA ARG A 304 -8.04 7.31 26.53
C ARG A 304 -8.27 7.06 25.04
N PRO A 305 -8.63 8.07 24.24
CA PRO A 305 -8.83 7.90 22.80
C PRO A 305 -7.56 7.39 22.12
N LYS A 306 -7.71 6.37 21.26
CA LYS A 306 -6.57 5.90 20.43
C LYS A 306 -6.17 7.01 19.46
N LYS A 307 -4.88 7.24 19.33
CA LYS A 307 -4.34 8.21 18.36
C LYS A 307 -4.70 7.78 16.93
N THR A 308 -5.15 8.72 16.11
CA THR A 308 -5.52 8.51 14.71
C THR A 308 -4.49 9.16 13.78
N TRP A 309 -4.51 8.79 12.50
CA TRP A 309 -3.70 9.45 11.47
C TRP A 309 -4.04 10.95 11.37
N ARG A 310 -5.33 11.28 11.39
CA ARG A 310 -5.82 12.67 11.36
C ARG A 310 -5.27 13.51 12.52
N GLN A 311 -5.24 12.94 13.72
CA GLN A 311 -4.67 13.61 14.88
C GLN A 311 -3.16 13.79 14.71
N THR A 312 -2.46 12.78 14.21
CA THR A 312 -1.02 12.88 13.90
C THR A 312 -0.75 13.97 12.86
N PHE A 313 -1.57 14.09 11.83
CA PHE A 313 -1.40 15.13 10.82
C PHE A 313 -1.75 16.52 11.34
N ARG A 314 -2.69 16.66 12.30
CA ARG A 314 -2.91 17.94 12.98
C ARG A 314 -1.67 18.40 13.74
N GLU A 315 -1.03 17.52 14.49
CA GLU A 315 0.23 17.81 15.16
C GLU A 315 1.33 18.25 14.15
N ASP A 316 1.39 17.58 12.99
CA ASP A 316 2.29 18.01 11.91
C ASP A 316 2.00 19.43 11.40
N LEU A 317 0.72 19.81 11.29
CA LEU A 317 0.31 21.15 10.87
C LEU A 317 0.64 22.20 11.95
N ASP A 318 0.44 21.87 13.22
CA ASP A 318 0.79 22.73 14.35
C ASP A 318 2.31 23.04 14.35
N GLU A 319 3.15 22.01 14.10
CA GLU A 319 4.61 22.19 13.92
C GLU A 319 4.96 23.05 12.69
N MET A 320 4.13 23.02 11.66
CA MET A 320 4.29 23.88 10.47
C MET A 320 3.75 25.31 10.70
N GLY A 321 3.14 25.59 11.86
CA GLY A 321 2.49 26.87 12.17
C GLY A 321 1.24 27.11 11.32
N MET A 322 0.46 26.06 11.01
CA MET A 322 -0.61 26.11 10.04
C MET A 322 -1.92 25.52 10.57
N ALA A 323 -3.03 26.22 10.36
CA ALA A 323 -4.35 25.70 10.65
C ALA A 323 -4.83 24.70 9.56
N TRP A 324 -5.73 23.78 9.93
CA TRP A 324 -6.28 22.79 9.00
C TRP A 324 -6.89 23.40 7.74
N ASN A 325 -7.68 24.47 7.89
CA ASN A 325 -8.38 25.10 6.77
C ASN A 325 -7.39 25.78 5.80
N SER A 326 -6.35 26.45 6.30
CA SER A 326 -5.31 27.07 5.47
C SER A 326 -4.38 26.06 4.80
N ALA A 327 -4.30 24.84 5.34
CA ALA A 327 -3.48 23.78 4.78
C ALA A 327 -3.96 23.36 3.38
N ALA A 328 -5.28 23.28 3.15
CA ALA A 328 -5.86 22.91 1.86
C ALA A 328 -5.52 23.97 0.78
N GLU A 329 -5.69 25.25 1.10
CA GLU A 329 -5.35 26.36 0.21
C GLU A 329 -3.85 26.39 -0.11
N THR A 330 -3.01 26.28 0.92
CA THR A 330 -1.55 26.26 0.76
C THR A 330 -1.06 25.06 -0.04
N ALA A 331 -1.71 23.89 0.13
CA ALA A 331 -1.36 22.68 -0.59
C ALA A 331 -1.63 22.77 -2.10
N ASN A 332 -2.57 23.63 -2.57
CA ASN A 332 -2.85 23.84 -3.97
C ASN A 332 -1.62 24.39 -4.72
N ASP A 333 -0.81 25.22 -4.06
CA ASP A 333 0.50 25.59 -4.57
C ASP A 333 1.55 24.52 -4.18
N ARG A 334 1.86 23.63 -5.14
CA ARG A 334 2.82 22.54 -4.95
C ARG A 334 4.21 23.02 -4.57
N VAL A 335 4.64 24.18 -5.09
CA VAL A 335 5.98 24.71 -4.81
C VAL A 335 6.04 25.25 -3.38
N LYS A 336 5.04 26.04 -3.00
CA LYS A 336 4.91 26.57 -1.64
C LYS A 336 4.84 25.47 -0.60
N TRP A 337 3.98 24.46 -0.82
CA TRP A 337 3.87 23.29 0.06
C TRP A 337 5.18 22.54 0.23
N ARG A 338 5.87 22.27 -0.90
CA ARG A 338 7.15 21.56 -0.89
C ARG A 338 8.23 22.31 -0.12
N LYS A 339 8.30 23.64 -0.30
CA LYS A 339 9.21 24.52 0.45
C LYS A 339 8.91 24.50 1.96
N LEU A 340 7.64 24.55 2.36
CA LEU A 340 7.24 24.49 3.76
C LEU A 340 7.64 23.16 4.41
N VAL A 341 7.34 22.05 3.77
CA VAL A 341 7.75 20.72 4.24
C VAL A 341 9.27 20.62 4.41
N ALA A 342 10.04 21.11 3.45
CA ALA A 342 11.51 21.10 3.52
C ALA A 342 12.05 21.95 4.67
N ARG A 343 11.48 23.16 4.90
CA ARG A 343 11.90 24.06 6.00
C ARG A 343 11.67 23.43 7.38
N CYS A 344 10.56 22.73 7.58
CA CYS A 344 10.28 22.07 8.84
C CYS A 344 11.19 20.85 9.07
N SER A 345 11.54 20.12 8.00
CA SER A 345 12.47 18.99 8.06
C SER A 345 13.91 19.41 8.42
N SER A 346 14.31 20.65 8.10
CA SER A 346 15.64 21.18 8.43
C SER A 346 15.74 21.75 9.85
N ARG A 347 14.62 22.12 10.49
CA ARG A 347 14.59 22.63 11.87
C ARG A 347 14.72 21.52 12.91
N SER A 348 14.25 20.33 12.63
CA SER A 348 14.29 19.16 13.53
C SER A 348 15.72 18.67 13.83
N GLY A 349 16.73 19.11 13.09
CA GLY A 349 18.13 18.75 13.29
C GLY A 349 18.98 19.81 14.03
N ARG A 350 18.38 20.83 14.62
CA ARG A 350 19.12 21.96 15.28
C ARG A 350 18.75 22.21 16.75
N ASN A 351 18.04 21.28 17.41
CA ASN A 351 17.81 21.34 18.86
C ASN A 351 18.53 20.20 19.56
#